data_d95bedd7e4e06479ac4c334b350826be
#
_entry.id   d95bedd7e4e06479ac4c334b350826be
#
_cell.length_a   1.000
_cell.length_b   1.000
_cell.length_c   1.000
_cell.angle_alpha   90.00
_cell.angle_beta   90.00
_cell.angle_gamma   90.00
#
_symmetry.space_group_name_H-M   'P 1'
#
loop_
_entity.id
_entity.type
_entity.pdbx_description
1 polymer ?
#
loop_
_entity_poly.entity_id
_entity_poly.type
_entity_poly.pdbx_seq_one_letter_code
_entity_poly.pdbx_strand_id
1 'polypeptide(L)'
;MSDNHYRREIFYRFPGIYKYLFREEIMKKDQEIFQERLNHHHDELRWLYTELYHNDDMFAELCDQMYQYFTARRRVLKNRDLEREKNPDWFRQKDMLGMMLYIDNFAGNIKGVSAKLPYLKECNVNCLHLMPFLDTPKGRSDGGYAVADFRKVRPDL
;
A
#
# COMPACT_ATOMS: atom_id res chain seq x y z
N MET A 1 -39.39 -4.60 3.30
CA MET A 1 -38.89 -3.37 2.61
C MET A 1 -37.37 -3.45 2.61
N SER A 2 -36.75 -3.48 1.45
CA SER A 2 -35.31 -3.76 1.35
C SER A 2 -34.50 -2.55 1.82
N ASP A 3 -33.44 -2.81 2.56
CA ASP A 3 -32.45 -1.86 3.07
C ASP A 3 -31.99 -0.84 2.00
N ASN A 4 -32.01 -1.25 0.74
CA ASN A 4 -31.63 -0.44 -0.42
C ASN A 4 -32.60 0.70 -0.77
N HIS A 5 -33.88 0.56 -0.41
CA HIS A 5 -34.88 1.60 -0.65
C HIS A 5 -34.79 2.73 0.37
N TYR A 6 -34.58 2.38 1.65
CA TYR A 6 -34.37 3.33 2.74
C TYR A 6 -33.08 4.15 2.56
N ARG A 7 -32.00 3.53 2.10
CA ARG A 7 -30.72 4.20 1.80
C ARG A 7 -30.84 5.21 0.66
N ARG A 8 -31.64 4.93 -0.38
CA ARG A 8 -31.93 5.89 -1.46
C ARG A 8 -32.71 7.11 -0.98
N GLU A 9 -33.74 6.92 -0.15
CA GLU A 9 -34.53 8.03 0.38
C GLU A 9 -33.68 8.99 1.22
N ILE A 10 -32.83 8.50 2.11
CA ILE A 10 -31.92 9.34 2.92
C ILE A 10 -30.93 10.10 2.04
N PHE A 11 -30.39 9.46 1.00
CA PHE A 11 -29.47 10.10 0.07
C PHE A 11 -30.06 11.33 -0.61
N TYR A 12 -31.31 11.22 -1.13
CA TYR A 12 -31.97 12.33 -1.82
C TYR A 12 -32.46 13.42 -0.87
N ARG A 13 -32.89 13.05 0.31
CA ARG A 13 -33.50 13.99 1.26
C ARG A 13 -32.47 14.72 2.15
N PHE A 14 -31.36 14.06 2.47
CA PHE A 14 -30.34 14.57 3.37
C PHE A 14 -28.93 14.10 2.94
N PRO A 15 -28.37 14.65 1.87
CA PRO A 15 -27.09 14.15 1.31
C PRO A 15 -25.91 14.30 2.29
N GLY A 16 -25.94 15.32 3.17
CA GLY A 16 -24.92 15.50 4.20
C GLY A 16 -24.95 14.44 5.30
N ILE A 17 -26.15 14.09 5.76
CA ILE A 17 -26.37 13.05 6.79
C ILE A 17 -26.03 11.68 6.23
N TYR A 18 -26.46 11.39 4.98
CA TYR A 18 -26.11 10.13 4.32
C TYR A 18 -24.61 9.93 4.18
N LYS A 19 -23.88 10.99 3.76
CA LYS A 19 -22.43 10.96 3.63
C LYS A 19 -21.74 10.72 4.99
N TYR A 20 -22.28 11.28 6.07
CA TYR A 20 -21.75 11.10 7.42
C TYR A 20 -21.98 9.66 7.92
N LEU A 21 -23.21 9.15 7.86
CA LEU A 21 -23.56 7.78 8.28
C LEU A 21 -22.79 6.73 7.48
N PHE A 22 -22.71 6.92 6.16
CA PHE A 22 -21.96 6.00 5.29
C PHE A 22 -20.46 6.01 5.59
N ARG A 23 -19.90 7.17 5.97
CA ARG A 23 -18.52 7.28 6.39
C ARG A 23 -18.25 6.53 7.70
N GLU A 24 -19.12 6.64 8.68
CA GLU A 24 -18.99 5.93 9.96
C GLU A 24 -19.08 4.40 9.78
N GLU A 25 -20.05 3.92 8.99
CA GLU A 25 -20.19 2.50 8.66
C GLU A 25 -18.93 1.95 7.98
N ILE A 26 -18.38 2.70 7.03
CA ILE A 26 -17.12 2.32 6.35
C ILE A 26 -15.96 2.30 7.33
N MET A 27 -15.84 3.28 8.20
CA MET A 27 -14.74 3.35 9.19
C MET A 27 -14.82 2.20 10.17
N LYS A 28 -16.02 1.86 10.65
CA LYS A 28 -16.26 0.71 11.54
C LYS A 28 -15.85 -0.60 10.86
N LYS A 29 -16.27 -0.81 9.62
CA LYS A 29 -15.89 -1.99 8.85
C LYS A 29 -14.37 -2.09 8.61
N ASP A 30 -13.72 -0.97 8.32
CA ASP A 30 -12.27 -0.94 8.16
C ASP A 30 -11.55 -1.29 9.47
N GLN A 31 -12.05 -0.82 10.60
CA GLN A 31 -11.51 -1.14 11.92
C GLN A 31 -11.65 -2.64 12.23
N GLU A 32 -12.81 -3.24 11.94
CA GLU A 32 -13.06 -4.66 12.12
C GLU A 32 -12.09 -5.50 11.28
N ILE A 33 -11.93 -5.18 10.00
CA ILE A 33 -10.99 -5.87 9.09
C ILE A 33 -9.54 -5.73 9.58
N PHE A 34 -9.13 -4.54 9.99
CA PHE A 34 -7.78 -4.33 10.50
C PHE A 34 -7.52 -5.16 11.76
N GLN A 35 -8.47 -5.13 12.70
CA GLN A 35 -8.35 -5.85 13.96
C GLN A 35 -8.30 -7.36 13.75
N GLU A 36 -9.10 -7.91 12.85
CA GLU A 36 -9.07 -9.33 12.50
C GLU A 36 -7.70 -9.73 11.94
N ARG A 37 -7.16 -8.95 11.01
CA ARG A 37 -5.83 -9.20 10.43
C ARG A 37 -4.72 -9.08 11.47
N LEU A 38 -4.78 -8.04 12.30
CA LEU A 38 -3.78 -7.83 13.34
C LEU A 38 -3.82 -8.99 14.34
N ASN A 39 -5.00 -9.39 14.82
CA ASN A 39 -5.15 -10.49 15.76
C ASN A 39 -4.59 -11.82 15.20
N HIS A 40 -4.76 -12.06 13.91
CA HIS A 40 -4.24 -13.27 13.26
C HIS A 40 -2.70 -13.36 13.31
N HIS A 41 -2.02 -12.23 13.25
CA HIS A 41 -0.56 -12.18 13.17
C HIS A 41 0.12 -11.55 14.40
N HIS A 42 -0.66 -11.07 15.37
CA HIS A 42 -0.18 -10.26 16.49
C HIS A 42 0.94 -10.93 17.28
N ASP A 43 0.75 -12.17 17.68
CA ASP A 43 1.68 -12.84 18.60
C ASP A 43 3.01 -13.14 17.92
N GLU A 44 2.98 -13.58 16.65
CA GLU A 44 4.18 -13.81 15.86
C GLU A 44 4.90 -12.49 15.58
N LEU A 45 4.17 -11.45 15.16
CA LEU A 45 4.72 -10.13 14.88
C LEU A 45 5.35 -9.52 16.13
N ARG A 46 4.68 -9.62 17.30
CA ARG A 46 5.21 -9.14 18.56
C ARG A 46 6.48 -9.87 18.96
N TRP A 47 6.45 -11.19 18.87
CA TRP A 47 7.62 -12.00 19.19
C TRP A 47 8.82 -11.61 18.32
N LEU A 48 8.67 -11.56 16.98
CA LEU A 48 9.73 -11.17 16.07
C LEU A 48 10.25 -9.76 16.36
N TYR A 49 9.34 -8.81 16.61
CA TYR A 49 9.70 -7.43 16.89
C TYR A 49 10.48 -7.30 18.20
N THR A 50 10.02 -7.98 19.26
CA THR A 50 10.65 -7.94 20.58
C THR A 50 12.03 -8.61 20.56
N GLU A 51 12.19 -9.71 19.82
CA GLU A 51 13.50 -10.36 19.64
C GLU A 51 14.53 -9.42 18.97
N LEU A 52 14.08 -8.58 18.02
CA LEU A 52 14.98 -7.68 17.31
C LEU A 52 15.25 -6.37 18.06
N TYR A 53 14.23 -5.78 18.67
CA TYR A 53 14.30 -4.41 19.17
C TYR A 53 14.21 -4.30 20.70
N HIS A 54 13.78 -5.35 21.40
CA HIS A 54 13.64 -5.41 22.86
C HIS A 54 12.82 -4.24 23.44
N ASN A 55 11.74 -3.83 22.75
CA ASN A 55 10.96 -2.64 23.10
C ASN A 55 9.47 -2.82 22.79
N ASP A 56 8.67 -3.12 23.81
CA ASP A 56 7.22 -3.31 23.69
C ASP A 56 6.45 -2.00 23.41
N ASP A 57 6.95 -0.86 23.92
CA ASP A 57 6.27 0.43 23.70
C ASP A 57 6.34 0.83 22.23
N MET A 58 7.49 0.63 21.58
CA MET A 58 7.63 0.86 20.15
C MET A 58 6.83 -0.15 19.31
N PHE A 59 6.57 -1.35 19.81
CA PHE A 59 5.68 -2.29 19.14
C PHE A 59 4.23 -1.79 19.11
N ALA A 60 3.74 -1.23 20.23
CA ALA A 60 2.43 -0.61 20.26
C ALA A 60 2.32 0.56 19.27
N GLU A 61 3.34 1.42 19.21
CA GLU A 61 3.41 2.50 18.22
C GLU A 61 3.40 1.98 16.78
N LEU A 62 4.09 0.88 16.49
CA LEU A 62 4.06 0.23 15.18
C LEU A 62 2.63 -0.20 14.82
N CYS A 63 1.90 -0.83 15.73
CA CYS A 63 0.51 -1.24 15.51
C CYS A 63 -0.40 -0.04 15.22
N ASP A 64 -0.23 1.07 15.96
CA ASP A 64 -0.97 2.31 15.72
C ASP A 64 -0.66 2.92 14.35
N GLN A 65 0.61 2.96 13.94
CA GLN A 65 1.02 3.43 12.62
C GLN A 65 0.44 2.54 11.52
N MET A 66 0.45 1.21 11.67
CA MET A 66 -0.16 0.28 10.73
C MET A 66 -1.66 0.57 10.56
N TYR A 67 -2.38 0.84 11.66
CA TYR A 67 -3.80 1.22 11.61
C TYR A 67 -4.03 2.54 10.88
N GLN A 68 -3.21 3.57 11.15
CA GLN A 68 -3.29 4.87 10.49
C GLN A 68 -3.09 4.72 8.96
N TYR A 69 -2.06 3.99 8.54
CA TYR A 69 -1.80 3.76 7.11
C TYR A 69 -2.89 2.92 6.45
N PHE A 70 -3.43 1.92 7.15
CA PHE A 70 -4.56 1.14 6.64
C PHE A 70 -5.79 2.01 6.45
N THR A 71 -6.15 2.87 7.40
CA THR A 71 -7.31 3.77 7.29
C THR A 71 -7.13 4.79 6.17
N ALA A 72 -5.93 5.35 6.02
CA ALA A 72 -5.58 6.29 4.96
C ALA A 72 -5.53 5.65 3.56
N ARG A 73 -5.40 4.31 3.47
CA ARG A 73 -5.32 3.59 2.20
C ARG A 73 -6.57 3.77 1.36
N ARG A 74 -6.40 4.09 0.07
CA ARG A 74 -7.51 4.35 -0.87
C ARG A 74 -8.44 3.14 -0.97
N ARG A 75 -9.75 3.37 -1.03
CA ARG A 75 -10.78 2.31 -1.10
C ARG A 75 -10.54 1.30 -2.23
N VAL A 76 -10.16 1.77 -3.41
CA VAL A 76 -9.84 0.90 -4.55
C VAL A 76 -8.73 -0.11 -4.22
N LEU A 77 -7.73 0.31 -3.44
CA LEU A 77 -6.64 -0.57 -3.02
C LEU A 77 -7.10 -1.54 -1.93
N LYS A 78 -7.91 -1.10 -0.96
CA LYS A 78 -8.51 -1.99 0.05
C LYS A 78 -9.36 -3.09 -0.60
N ASN A 79 -10.17 -2.74 -1.60
CA ASN A 79 -10.97 -3.73 -2.33
C ASN A 79 -10.09 -4.73 -3.10
N ARG A 80 -8.99 -4.26 -3.71
CA ARG A 80 -8.01 -5.13 -4.36
C ARG A 80 -7.33 -6.07 -3.36
N ASP A 81 -7.02 -5.59 -2.17
CA ASP A 81 -6.42 -6.41 -1.11
C ASP A 81 -7.37 -7.54 -0.71
N LEU A 82 -8.67 -7.26 -0.54
CA LEU A 82 -9.69 -8.29 -0.25
C LEU A 82 -9.82 -9.35 -1.36
N GLU A 83 -9.69 -8.95 -2.63
CA GLU A 83 -9.70 -9.92 -3.74
C GLU A 83 -8.43 -10.77 -3.76
N ARG A 84 -7.28 -10.19 -3.43
CA ARG A 84 -6.01 -10.90 -3.34
C ARG A 84 -5.95 -11.89 -2.17
N GLU A 85 -6.59 -11.58 -1.06
CA GLU A 85 -6.72 -12.52 0.07
C GLU A 85 -7.47 -13.79 -0.29
N LYS A 86 -8.44 -13.71 -1.20
CA LYS A 86 -9.15 -14.90 -1.72
C LYS A 86 -8.27 -15.77 -2.61
N ASN A 87 -7.23 -15.19 -3.19
CA ASN A 87 -6.26 -15.87 -4.04
C ASN A 87 -4.83 -15.45 -3.64
N PRO A 88 -4.25 -16.06 -2.60
CA PRO A 88 -2.92 -15.69 -2.10
C PRO A 88 -1.81 -15.85 -3.14
N ASP A 89 -1.99 -16.69 -4.15
CA ASP A 89 -1.05 -16.88 -5.25
C ASP A 89 -1.29 -15.92 -6.44
N TRP A 90 -2.01 -14.80 -6.23
CA TRP A 90 -2.32 -13.81 -7.28
C TRP A 90 -1.08 -13.36 -8.08
N PHE A 91 0.09 -13.30 -7.44
CA PHE A 91 1.35 -12.88 -8.08
C PHE A 91 2.01 -13.96 -8.93
N ARG A 92 1.53 -15.21 -8.87
CA ARG A 92 1.99 -16.34 -9.69
C ARG A 92 1.08 -16.61 -10.88
N GLN A 93 0.06 -15.79 -11.08
CA GLN A 93 -0.88 -16.00 -12.19
C GLN A 93 -0.21 -15.69 -13.54
N LYS A 94 -0.70 -16.36 -14.59
CA LYS A 94 -0.17 -16.22 -15.95
C LYS A 94 -0.27 -14.84 -16.58
N ASP A 95 -1.12 -13.98 -16.04
CA ASP A 95 -1.31 -12.60 -16.45
C ASP A 95 -0.40 -11.62 -15.69
N MET A 96 0.45 -12.11 -14.79
CA MET A 96 1.43 -11.30 -14.08
C MET A 96 2.70 -11.16 -14.90
N LEU A 97 2.90 -9.97 -15.50
CA LEU A 97 4.11 -9.62 -16.25
C LEU A 97 4.91 -8.56 -15.50
N GLY A 98 6.07 -8.97 -14.98
CA GLY A 98 7.01 -8.08 -14.30
C GLY A 98 8.09 -7.55 -15.25
N MET A 99 8.49 -6.29 -15.04
CA MET A 99 9.67 -5.70 -15.67
C MET A 99 10.57 -5.10 -14.59
N MET A 100 11.88 -5.35 -14.69
CA MET A 100 12.91 -4.72 -13.87
C MET A 100 13.65 -3.69 -14.73
N LEU A 101 13.87 -2.47 -14.20
CA LEU A 101 14.57 -1.44 -14.94
C LEU A 101 15.38 -0.51 -14.03
N TYR A 102 16.46 0.04 -14.60
CA TYR A 102 17.17 1.20 -14.08
C TYR A 102 16.51 2.46 -14.59
N ILE A 103 16.20 3.39 -13.70
CA ILE A 103 15.43 4.62 -14.01
C ILE A 103 16.18 5.50 -15.01
N ASP A 104 17.47 5.74 -14.76
CA ASP A 104 18.35 6.54 -15.59
C ASP A 104 18.48 5.98 -17.02
N ASN A 105 18.75 4.69 -17.15
CA ASN A 105 18.89 4.04 -18.44
C ASN A 105 17.58 3.99 -19.25
N PHE A 106 16.44 3.75 -18.57
CA PHE A 106 15.16 3.60 -19.23
C PHE A 106 14.52 4.92 -19.61
N ALA A 107 14.61 5.95 -18.73
CA ALA A 107 13.85 7.18 -18.89
C ALA A 107 14.52 8.44 -18.35
N GLY A 108 15.78 8.36 -17.95
CA GLY A 108 16.58 9.46 -17.41
C GLY A 108 16.27 9.80 -15.95
N ASN A 109 15.00 9.80 -15.55
CA ASN A 109 14.56 10.08 -14.17
C ASN A 109 13.16 9.53 -13.89
N ILE A 110 12.68 9.65 -12.65
CA ILE A 110 11.37 9.14 -12.22
C ILE A 110 10.20 9.77 -13.01
N LYS A 111 10.29 11.06 -13.34
CA LYS A 111 9.26 11.72 -14.18
C LYS A 111 9.21 11.10 -15.59
N GLY A 112 10.38 10.78 -16.13
CA GLY A 112 10.49 10.07 -17.41
C GLY A 112 9.87 8.67 -17.34
N VAL A 113 10.11 7.90 -16.28
CA VAL A 113 9.44 6.61 -16.07
C VAL A 113 7.92 6.80 -16.01
N SER A 114 7.44 7.80 -15.28
CA SER A 114 6.00 8.11 -15.19
C SER A 114 5.40 8.43 -16.56
N ALA A 115 6.11 9.16 -17.39
CA ALA A 115 5.68 9.47 -18.76
C ALA A 115 5.62 8.22 -19.66
N LYS A 116 6.44 7.19 -19.39
CA LYS A 116 6.45 5.91 -20.12
C LYS A 116 5.48 4.86 -19.60
N LEU A 117 4.69 5.13 -18.54
CA LEU A 117 3.70 4.18 -18.03
C LEU A 117 2.66 3.73 -19.08
N PRO A 118 2.16 4.58 -20.01
CA PRO A 118 1.28 4.12 -21.07
C PRO A 118 1.94 3.05 -21.96
N TYR A 119 3.18 3.29 -22.39
CA TYR A 119 3.97 2.32 -23.16
C TYR A 119 4.14 0.97 -22.42
N LEU A 120 4.49 1.02 -21.14
CA LEU A 120 4.61 -0.20 -20.32
C LEU A 120 3.28 -0.97 -20.23
N LYS A 121 2.15 -0.26 -20.16
CA LYS A 121 0.82 -0.87 -20.20
C LYS A 121 0.49 -1.51 -21.55
N GLU A 122 0.86 -0.88 -22.67
CA GLU A 122 0.73 -1.45 -24.00
C GLU A 122 1.53 -2.76 -24.15
N CYS A 123 2.68 -2.85 -23.45
CA CYS A 123 3.48 -4.07 -23.33
C CYS A 123 2.90 -5.08 -22.33
N ASN A 124 1.70 -4.86 -21.77
CA ASN A 124 1.08 -5.65 -20.72
C ASN A 124 1.89 -5.79 -19.41
N VAL A 125 2.86 -4.89 -19.16
CA VAL A 125 3.60 -4.86 -17.90
C VAL A 125 2.67 -4.35 -16.80
N ASN A 126 2.47 -5.17 -15.77
CA ASN A 126 1.59 -4.85 -14.63
C ASN A 126 2.31 -4.89 -13.27
N CYS A 127 3.58 -5.28 -13.26
CA CYS A 127 4.47 -5.20 -12.10
C CYS A 127 5.80 -4.55 -12.53
N LEU A 128 6.18 -3.45 -11.87
CA LEU A 128 7.42 -2.76 -12.16
C LEU A 128 8.34 -2.80 -10.94
N HIS A 129 9.53 -3.39 -11.12
CA HIS A 129 10.61 -3.34 -10.14
C HIS A 129 11.61 -2.28 -10.58
N LEU A 130 11.70 -1.20 -9.79
CA LEU A 130 12.71 -0.16 -10.00
C LEU A 130 14.00 -0.57 -9.27
N MET A 131 15.13 -0.59 -10.01
CA MET A 131 16.44 -0.77 -9.42
C MET A 131 16.76 0.39 -8.44
N PRO A 132 17.75 0.25 -7.54
CA PRO A 132 17.95 1.19 -6.45
C PRO A 132 17.93 2.65 -6.88
N PHE A 133 17.07 3.45 -6.25
CA PHE A 133 16.83 4.85 -6.61
C PHE A 133 16.80 5.80 -5.39
N LEU A 134 16.93 5.23 -4.17
CA LEU A 134 16.96 6.02 -2.95
C LEU A 134 18.34 6.67 -2.76
N ASP A 135 18.37 7.70 -1.91
CA ASP A 135 19.61 8.41 -1.59
C ASP A 135 20.68 7.49 -1.02
N THR A 136 21.91 7.68 -1.47
CA THR A 136 23.04 6.80 -1.14
C THR A 136 24.20 7.60 -0.54
N PRO A 137 24.99 7.00 0.38
CA PRO A 137 26.18 7.66 0.90
C PRO A 137 27.25 7.78 -0.20
N LYS A 138 27.83 8.98 -0.32
CA LYS A 138 28.85 9.27 -1.34
C LYS A 138 30.03 8.29 -1.26
N GLY A 139 30.31 7.63 -2.38
CA GLY A 139 31.46 6.74 -2.53
C GLY A 139 31.42 5.45 -1.70
N ARG A 140 30.25 5.14 -1.10
CA ARG A 140 30.08 3.95 -0.24
C ARG A 140 28.86 3.11 -0.62
N SER A 141 28.34 3.29 -1.82
CA SER A 141 27.21 2.50 -2.29
C SER A 141 27.61 1.63 -3.47
N ASP A 142 27.41 0.34 -3.35
CA ASP A 142 27.53 -0.61 -4.45
C ASP A 142 26.18 -0.69 -5.19
N GLY A 143 26.15 -0.18 -6.40
CA GLY A 143 24.96 -0.20 -7.26
C GLY A 143 23.72 0.49 -6.69
N GLY A 144 23.86 1.34 -5.66
CA GLY A 144 22.75 2.02 -5.02
C GLY A 144 22.07 1.25 -3.88
N TYR A 145 22.54 0.07 -3.53
CA TYR A 145 21.92 -0.77 -2.49
C TYR A 145 22.20 -0.29 -1.06
N ALA A 146 23.29 0.47 -0.82
CA ALA A 146 23.48 1.12 0.46
C ALA A 146 22.65 2.40 0.50
N VAL A 147 21.60 2.43 1.31
CA VAL A 147 20.66 3.55 1.42
C VAL A 147 21.05 4.45 2.59
N ALA A 148 21.25 5.75 2.32
CA ALA A 148 21.49 6.78 3.32
C ALA A 148 20.19 7.34 3.92
N ASP A 149 19.17 7.50 3.09
CA ASP A 149 17.87 8.03 3.50
C ASP A 149 16.73 7.34 2.73
N PHE A 150 15.93 6.53 3.42
CA PHE A 150 14.79 5.82 2.84
C PHE A 150 13.62 6.73 2.44
N ARG A 151 13.66 8.02 2.77
CA ARG A 151 12.64 9.01 2.44
C ARG A 151 13.04 9.93 1.29
N LYS A 152 14.25 9.74 0.75
CA LYS A 152 14.76 10.57 -0.34
C LYS A 152 15.13 9.74 -1.55
N VAL A 153 14.83 10.30 -2.70
CA VAL A 153 15.31 9.80 -3.98
C VAL A 153 16.68 10.41 -4.27
N ARG A 154 17.54 9.69 -4.94
CA ARG A 154 18.81 10.22 -5.44
C ARG A 154 18.55 11.53 -6.23
N PRO A 155 19.36 12.58 -6.01
CA PRO A 155 19.13 13.89 -6.64
C PRO A 155 19.20 13.90 -8.16
N ASP A 156 19.85 12.90 -8.77
CA ASP A 156 20.00 12.74 -10.22
C ASP A 156 18.81 12.03 -10.88
N LEU A 157 17.87 11.47 -10.10
CA LEU A 157 16.68 10.74 -10.56
C LEU A 157 15.38 11.48 -10.26
#